data_17c0d2169bceb77015209468110b3c58
#
_entry.id   17c0d2169bceb77015209468110b3c58
#
_cell.length_a   1.000
_cell.length_b   1.000
_cell.length_c   1.000
_cell.angle_alpha   90.00
_cell.angle_beta   90.00
_cell.angle_gamma   90.00
#
_symmetry.space_group_name_H-M   'P 1'
#
loop_
_entity.id
_entity.type
_entity.pdbx_description
1 polymer ?
#
loop_
_entity_poly.entity_id
_entity_poly.type
_entity_poly.pdbx_seq_one_letter_code
_entity_poly.pdbx_strand_id
1 'polypeptide(L)'
;MSTEAEDRSLKMVGLELMFLTPEKYSHEDGITAVELAKLVNLPVDEVKKKLQILKEKNIVRVKGINPKCWLFDEYNFQRLDDDDDIFHLLCNFEDVDFDKYFSY
;
A
#
# COMPACT_ATOMS: atom_id res chain seq x y z
N MET A 1 -19.59 7.03 -0.05
CA MET A 1 -19.27 5.76 0.59
C MET A 1 -18.40 4.93 -0.33
N SER A 2 -17.35 4.36 0.23
CA SER A 2 -16.52 3.46 -0.55
C SER A 2 -17.24 2.12 -0.77
N THR A 3 -17.05 1.55 -1.95
CA THR A 3 -17.60 0.23 -2.27
C THR A 3 -16.65 -0.85 -1.76
N GLU A 4 -17.12 -2.10 -1.71
CA GLU A 4 -16.27 -3.22 -1.36
C GLU A 4 -15.07 -3.32 -2.31
N ALA A 5 -15.28 -3.02 -3.60
CA ALA A 5 -14.21 -3.05 -4.59
C ALA A 5 -13.15 -1.99 -4.29
N GLU A 6 -13.57 -0.79 -3.88
CA GLU A 6 -12.66 0.27 -3.52
C GLU A 6 -11.86 -0.07 -2.27
N ASP A 7 -12.52 -0.63 -1.25
CA ASP A 7 -11.86 -1.05 -0.03
C ASP A 7 -10.87 -2.19 -0.30
N ARG A 8 -11.23 -3.12 -1.17
CA ARG A 8 -10.34 -4.21 -1.55
C ARG A 8 -9.11 -3.70 -2.27
N SER A 9 -9.28 -2.77 -3.21
CA SER A 9 -8.17 -2.16 -3.93
C SER A 9 -7.25 -1.40 -3.00
N LEU A 10 -7.81 -0.64 -2.08
CA LEU A 10 -7.03 0.11 -1.09
C LEU A 10 -6.22 -0.84 -0.20
N LYS A 11 -6.85 -1.91 0.25
CA LYS A 11 -6.20 -2.93 1.06
C LYS A 11 -5.06 -3.59 0.30
N MET A 12 -5.29 -3.97 -0.97
CA MET A 12 -4.25 -4.60 -1.79
C MET A 12 -3.04 -3.70 -1.96
N VAL A 13 -3.26 -2.43 -2.26
CA VAL A 13 -2.17 -1.47 -2.44
C VAL A 13 -1.40 -1.28 -1.13
N GLY A 14 -2.10 -1.08 -0.03
CA GLY A 14 -1.48 -0.87 1.27
C GLY A 14 -0.67 -2.07 1.74
N LEU A 15 -1.24 -3.27 1.61
CA LEU A 15 -0.57 -4.50 2.05
C LEU A 15 0.64 -4.83 1.18
N GLU A 16 0.54 -4.60 -0.13
CA GLU A 16 1.68 -4.84 -1.01
C GLU A 16 2.86 -3.96 -0.63
N LEU A 17 2.61 -2.69 -0.34
CA LEU A 17 3.65 -1.79 0.13
C LEU A 17 4.22 -2.24 1.48
N MET A 18 3.34 -2.66 2.39
CA MET A 18 3.74 -3.10 3.73
C MET A 18 4.65 -4.32 3.68
N PHE A 19 4.37 -5.24 2.77
CA PHE A 19 5.07 -6.53 2.69
C PHE A 19 6.14 -6.59 1.61
N LEU A 20 6.51 -5.46 0.99
CA LEU A 20 7.64 -5.44 0.06
C LEU A 20 8.92 -5.85 0.78
N THR A 21 9.67 -6.73 0.13
CA THR A 21 10.91 -7.23 0.72
C THR A 21 12.13 -6.53 0.12
N PRO A 22 13.22 -6.41 0.89
CA PRO A 22 14.45 -5.82 0.36
C PRO A 22 15.02 -6.57 -0.84
N GLU A 23 14.75 -7.85 -0.98
CA GLU A 23 15.22 -8.64 -2.11
C GLU A 23 14.57 -8.22 -3.42
N LYS A 24 13.34 -7.71 -3.36
CA LYS A 24 12.62 -7.28 -4.54
C LYS A 24 12.78 -5.79 -4.79
N TYR A 25 12.70 -5.00 -3.74
CA TYR A 25 12.70 -3.54 -3.84
C TYR A 25 13.46 -2.95 -2.66
N SER A 26 14.21 -1.91 -2.93
CA SER A 26 14.87 -1.18 -1.86
C SER A 26 13.84 -0.41 -1.04
N HIS A 27 13.79 -0.66 0.26
CA HIS A 27 12.91 0.09 1.16
C HIS A 27 13.27 1.57 1.19
N GLU A 28 14.54 1.89 0.95
CA GLU A 28 14.99 3.28 0.95
C GLU A 28 14.54 4.03 -0.30
N ASP A 29 14.45 3.32 -1.42
CA ASP A 29 14.10 3.93 -2.71
C ASP A 29 12.61 3.91 -2.99
N GLY A 30 11.88 2.96 -2.40
CA GLY A 30 10.45 2.83 -2.63
C GLY A 30 10.13 2.16 -3.97
N ILE A 31 8.88 2.26 -4.38
CA ILE A 31 8.38 1.64 -5.61
C ILE A 31 7.52 2.66 -6.36
N THR A 32 7.60 2.63 -7.70
CA THR A 32 6.76 3.49 -8.52
C THR A 32 5.33 2.95 -8.58
N ALA A 33 4.38 3.84 -8.89
CA ALA A 33 2.98 3.43 -9.04
C ALA A 33 2.81 2.41 -10.18
N VAL A 34 3.60 2.54 -11.25
CA VAL A 34 3.54 1.61 -12.38
C VAL A 34 3.95 0.20 -11.96
N GLU A 35 5.05 0.09 -11.22
CA GLU A 35 5.51 -1.21 -10.74
C GLU A 35 4.53 -1.81 -9.75
N LEU A 36 4.00 -0.99 -8.84
CA LEU A 36 3.02 -1.44 -7.86
C LEU A 36 1.75 -1.93 -8.55
N ALA A 37 1.31 -1.22 -9.59
CA ALA A 37 0.13 -1.61 -10.37
C ALA A 37 0.29 -3.01 -10.98
N LYS A 38 1.49 -3.33 -11.46
CA LYS A 38 1.76 -4.66 -11.99
C LYS A 38 1.68 -5.73 -10.92
N LEU A 39 2.18 -5.42 -9.72
CA LEU A 39 2.18 -6.38 -8.61
C LEU A 39 0.76 -6.68 -8.11
N VAL A 40 -0.08 -5.66 -8.03
CA VAL A 40 -1.44 -5.83 -7.52
C VAL A 40 -2.45 -6.10 -8.64
N ASN A 41 -2.00 -6.07 -9.90
CA ASN A 41 -2.84 -6.32 -11.07
C ASN A 41 -4.03 -5.37 -11.15
N LEU A 42 -3.75 -4.08 -10.96
CA LEU A 42 -4.74 -3.01 -11.05
C LEU A 42 -4.27 -1.96 -12.05
N PRO A 43 -5.19 -1.18 -12.64
CA PRO A 43 -4.80 -0.05 -13.47
C PRO A 43 -3.98 0.97 -12.69
N VAL A 44 -3.00 1.59 -13.36
CA VAL A 44 -2.11 2.56 -12.72
C VAL A 44 -2.90 3.72 -12.08
N ASP A 45 -3.93 4.21 -12.78
CA ASP A 45 -4.74 5.30 -12.27
C ASP A 45 -5.43 4.94 -10.97
N GLU A 46 -5.90 3.69 -10.85
CA GLU A 46 -6.52 3.20 -9.63
C GLU A 46 -5.50 3.13 -8.49
N VAL A 47 -4.31 2.65 -8.79
CA VAL A 47 -3.23 2.59 -7.79
C VAL A 47 -2.86 3.98 -7.30
N LYS A 48 -2.75 4.95 -8.21
CA LYS A 48 -2.43 6.32 -7.84
C LYS A 48 -3.47 6.92 -6.90
N LYS A 49 -4.77 6.64 -7.16
CA LYS A 49 -5.84 7.10 -6.29
C LYS A 49 -5.71 6.53 -4.89
N LYS A 50 -5.43 5.24 -4.80
CA LYS A 50 -5.29 4.57 -3.50
C LYS A 50 -4.04 5.05 -2.76
N LEU A 51 -2.95 5.27 -3.47
CA LEU A 51 -1.74 5.82 -2.87
C LEU A 51 -1.98 7.22 -2.31
N GLN A 52 -2.78 8.03 -3.00
CA GLN A 52 -3.10 9.36 -2.51
C GLN A 52 -3.92 9.32 -1.22
N ILE A 53 -4.86 8.38 -1.13
CA ILE A 53 -5.64 8.18 0.09
C ILE A 53 -4.71 7.81 1.26
N LEU A 54 -3.79 6.88 1.02
CA LEU A 54 -2.84 6.46 2.04
C LEU A 54 -1.89 7.59 2.44
N LYS A 55 -1.50 8.42 1.48
CA LYS A 55 -0.66 9.58 1.74
C LYS A 55 -1.38 10.61 2.62
N GLU A 56 -2.66 10.83 2.38
CA GLU A 56 -3.45 11.74 3.20
C GLU A 56 -3.54 11.29 4.65
N LYS A 57 -3.42 9.99 4.89
CA LYS A 57 -3.36 9.41 6.24
C LYS A 57 -1.93 9.42 6.81
N ASN A 58 -0.96 9.89 6.06
CA ASN A 58 0.46 9.95 6.45
C ASN A 58 1.12 8.58 6.64
N ILE A 59 0.53 7.52 6.10
CA ILE A 59 1.08 6.17 6.22
C ILE A 59 1.88 5.74 4.99
N VAL A 60 1.94 6.57 3.95
CA VAL A 60 2.90 6.38 2.86
C VAL A 60 3.60 7.71 2.60
N ARG A 61 4.84 7.60 2.15
CA ARG A 61 5.66 8.75 1.80
C ARG A 61 6.05 8.69 0.33
N VAL A 62 6.28 9.86 -0.25
CA VAL A 62 6.75 9.99 -1.62
C VAL A 62 8.21 10.41 -1.60
N LYS A 63 9.05 9.72 -2.37
CA LYS A 63 10.45 10.06 -2.53
C LYS A 63 10.72 10.28 -4.01
N GLY A 64 11.41 11.38 -4.32
CA GLY A 64 11.73 11.72 -5.69
C GLY A 64 10.59 12.43 -6.40
N ILE A 65 10.88 12.95 -7.58
CA ILE A 65 9.92 13.72 -8.36
C ILE A 65 9.65 13.03 -9.70
N ASN A 66 10.68 12.48 -10.32
CA ASN A 66 10.56 11.88 -11.64
C ASN A 66 11.53 10.70 -11.77
N PRO A 67 11.09 9.50 -11.46
CA PRO A 67 9.74 9.12 -11.02
C PRO A 67 9.50 9.34 -9.53
N LYS A 68 8.23 9.46 -9.17
CA LYS A 68 7.84 9.43 -7.77
C LYS A 68 7.85 7.98 -7.29
N CYS A 69 8.51 7.75 -6.18
CA CYS A 69 8.53 6.44 -5.53
C CYS A 69 7.78 6.51 -4.21
N TRP A 70 7.09 5.44 -3.88
CA TRP A 70 6.21 5.39 -2.72
C TRP A 70 6.75 4.40 -1.70
N LEU A 71 6.74 4.80 -0.44
CA LEU A 71 7.22 3.98 0.67
C LEU A 71 6.15 3.90 1.75
N PHE A 72 6.01 2.73 2.35
CA PHE A 72 5.11 2.56 3.49
C PHE A 72 5.77 3.11 4.75
N ASP A 73 5.04 3.92 5.50
CA ASP A 73 5.54 4.50 6.75
C ASP A 73 4.95 3.73 7.92
N GLU A 74 5.66 2.70 8.34
CA GLU A 74 5.22 1.83 9.42
C GLU A 74 5.08 2.57 10.74
N TYR A 75 5.97 3.51 11.00
CA TYR A 75 5.93 4.30 12.23
C TYR A 75 4.63 5.09 12.33
N ASN A 76 4.27 5.81 11.27
CA ASN A 76 3.03 6.57 11.26
C ASN A 76 1.80 5.65 11.24
N PHE A 77 1.91 4.50 10.59
CA PHE A 77 0.82 3.53 10.59
C PHE A 77 0.51 3.05 12.00
N GLN A 78 1.52 2.76 12.80
CA GLN A 78 1.34 2.31 14.17
C GLN A 78 0.75 3.40 15.08
N ARG A 79 0.82 4.66 14.65
CA ARG A 79 0.29 5.79 15.42
C ARG A 79 -1.15 6.15 15.05
N LEU A 80 -1.75 5.46 14.09
CA LEU A 80 -3.16 5.67 13.77
C LEU A 80 -4.04 5.28 14.96
N ASP A 81 -5.18 5.98 15.08
CA ASP A 81 -6.16 5.63 16.10
C ASP A 81 -6.72 4.23 15.87
N ASP A 82 -7.04 3.52 16.93
CA ASP A 82 -7.62 2.19 16.84
C ASP A 82 -8.96 2.21 16.09
N ASP A 83 -9.64 3.35 16.07
CA ASP A 83 -10.91 3.50 15.38
C ASP A 83 -10.78 3.91 13.93
N ASP A 84 -9.56 4.13 13.42
CA ASP A 84 -9.34 4.54 12.05
C ASP A 84 -9.73 3.44 11.07
N ASP A 85 -10.57 3.78 10.09
CA ASP A 85 -11.07 2.81 9.12
C ASP A 85 -9.95 2.16 8.31
N ILE A 86 -8.92 2.93 7.96
CA ILE A 86 -7.80 2.40 7.19
C ILE A 86 -6.95 1.48 8.06
N PHE A 87 -6.76 1.82 9.33
CA PHE A 87 -6.06 0.96 10.26
C PHE A 87 -6.75 -0.42 10.34
N HIS A 88 -8.08 -0.41 10.54
CA HIS A 88 -8.85 -1.66 10.59
C HIS A 88 -8.78 -2.43 9.27
N LEU A 89 -8.88 -1.71 8.15
CA LEU A 89 -8.83 -2.35 6.84
C LEU A 89 -7.52 -3.07 6.61
N LEU A 90 -6.41 -2.43 6.94
CA LEU A 90 -5.08 -3.01 6.71
C LEU A 90 -4.70 -4.06 7.76
N CYS A 91 -5.31 -4.02 8.94
CA CYS A 91 -5.06 -5.03 9.97
C CYS A 91 -5.98 -6.25 9.88
N ASN A 92 -6.96 -6.23 8.99
CA ASN A 92 -7.85 -7.37 8.78
C ASN A 92 -7.23 -8.32 7.77
N PHE A 93 -6.71 -9.45 8.24
CA PHE A 93 -6.01 -10.41 7.40
C PHE A 93 -6.85 -11.64 7.02
N GLU A 94 -8.17 -11.63 7.29
CA GLU A 94 -9.03 -12.76 7.01
C GLU A 94 -9.05 -13.15 5.53
N ASP A 95 -9.04 -12.16 4.64
CA ASP A 95 -9.10 -12.37 3.20
C ASP A 95 -7.73 -12.31 2.52
N VAL A 96 -6.65 -12.28 3.32
CA VAL A 96 -5.31 -12.10 2.77
C VAL A 96 -4.67 -13.45 2.49
N ASP A 97 -4.16 -13.59 1.27
CA ASP A 97 -3.36 -14.75 0.87
C ASP A 97 -1.90 -14.45 1.18
N PHE A 98 -1.46 -14.87 2.35
CA PHE A 98 -0.09 -14.64 2.78
C PHE A 98 0.93 -15.36 1.92
N ASP A 99 0.55 -16.47 1.29
CA ASP A 99 1.46 -17.20 0.40
C ASP A 99 1.91 -16.33 -0.76
N LYS A 100 1.04 -15.42 -1.23
CA LYS A 100 1.37 -14.48 -2.28
C LYS A 100 2.56 -13.59 -1.90
N TYR A 101 2.65 -13.21 -0.61
CA TYR A 101 3.67 -12.29 -0.13
C TYR A 101 4.94 -12.98 0.34
N PHE A 102 4.83 -14.20 0.83
CA PHE A 102 5.94 -14.92 1.46
C PHE A 102 6.41 -16.14 0.68
N SER A 103 5.84 -16.40 -0.48
CA SER A 103 6.25 -17.51 -1.34
C SER A 103 7.46 -17.09 -2.17
N TYR A 104 8.51 -17.86 -2.09
CA TYR A 104 9.76 -17.61 -2.82
C TYR A 104 10.10 -18.77 -3.73
#